data_4087e624d475d50364a2b64cdd1d7cc7
#
_entry.id   4087e624d475d50364a2b64cdd1d7cc7
#
_cell.length_a   1.000
_cell.length_b   1.000
_cell.length_c   1.000
_cell.angle_alpha   90.00
_cell.angle_beta   90.00
_cell.angle_gamma   90.00
#
_symmetry.space_group_name_H-M   'P 1'
#
loop_
_entity.id
_entity.type
_entity.pdbx_description
1 polymer ?
#
loop_
_entity_poly.entity_id
_entity_poly.type
_entity_poly.pdbx_seq_one_letter_code
_entity_poly.pdbx_strand_id
1 'polypeptide(L)'
;MVAVSIVLAVAVLSGCRHDSPPPAPVETTPPLARLRIIFPEGFTRREMAERVGAVREIAIRKRMVTPRLTPSGYLRASGRATPPAEFRKDWSRTRSSEGFLFPATYEFTKVTSPERLVRDQLAFFRRQWRSVDLRYARSKNLTPYDVLIIASMIEKETVAPEERRLVSAVIYNRLRNGMPLGIDATIRYGRNVPGTESLKASDLETDGRYNSRLRVGLPPTPISNPGLASIRAAARPAGVDYLFFVRKPDGVHHFFTASESEFFQKKCEYGFGCG
;
A
#
# COMPACT_ATOMS: atom_id res chain seq x y z
N MET A 1 -59.25 23.11 -93.12
CA MET A 1 -58.78 23.39 -91.78
C MET A 1 -58.60 22.09 -91.01
N VAL A 2 -57.37 21.64 -90.92
CA VAL A 2 -57.03 20.33 -90.27
C VAL A 2 -56.48 20.61 -88.92
N ALA A 3 -57.15 20.09 -87.87
CA ALA A 3 -56.72 20.20 -86.51
C ALA A 3 -55.76 19.05 -86.14
N VAL A 4 -54.56 19.37 -85.73
CA VAL A 4 -53.56 18.40 -85.31
C VAL A 4 -53.66 18.28 -83.80
N SER A 5 -54.03 17.13 -83.29
CA SER A 5 -54.04 16.82 -81.87
C SER A 5 -52.66 16.25 -81.44
N ILE A 6 -52.01 16.94 -80.56
CA ILE A 6 -50.74 16.48 -79.96
C ILE A 6 -51.07 15.65 -78.72
N VAL A 7 -50.72 14.37 -78.77
CA VAL A 7 -50.83 13.49 -77.63
C VAL A 7 -49.50 13.57 -76.82
N LEU A 8 -49.56 14.05 -75.61
CA LEU A 8 -48.44 14.15 -74.70
C LEU A 8 -48.34 12.83 -73.87
N ALA A 9 -47.33 12.02 -74.15
CA ALA A 9 -47.02 10.82 -73.38
C ALA A 9 -46.26 11.16 -72.14
N VAL A 10 -46.87 10.95 -70.99
CA VAL A 10 -46.21 11.08 -69.68
C VAL A 10 -45.54 9.73 -69.37
N ALA A 11 -44.23 9.70 -69.38
CA ALA A 11 -43.43 8.56 -68.89
C ALA A 11 -43.34 8.59 -67.37
N VAL A 12 -43.98 7.63 -66.71
CA VAL A 12 -43.83 7.43 -65.26
C VAL A 12 -42.56 6.61 -65.01
N LEU A 13 -41.52 7.28 -64.50
CA LEU A 13 -40.32 6.64 -64.02
C LEU A 13 -40.58 6.01 -62.64
N SER A 14 -40.82 4.72 -62.61
CA SER A 14 -40.86 3.91 -61.37
C SER A 14 -39.43 3.78 -60.82
N GLY A 15 -39.03 4.67 -59.89
CA GLY A 15 -37.77 4.55 -59.15
C GLY A 15 -37.88 3.37 -58.18
N CYS A 16 -37.09 2.30 -58.42
CA CYS A 16 -36.88 1.24 -57.43
C CYS A 16 -36.12 1.84 -56.24
N ARG A 17 -36.83 2.11 -55.14
CA ARG A 17 -36.17 2.36 -53.87
C ARG A 17 -35.56 1.05 -53.39
N HIS A 18 -34.21 1.00 -53.38
CA HIS A 18 -33.46 -0.02 -52.66
C HIS A 18 -33.57 0.33 -51.19
N ASP A 19 -34.55 -0.25 -50.50
CA ASP A 19 -34.59 -0.24 -49.02
C ASP A 19 -33.50 -1.17 -48.53
N SER A 20 -32.36 -0.58 -48.12
CA SER A 20 -31.34 -1.33 -47.40
C SER A 20 -31.96 -1.86 -46.12
N PRO A 21 -31.73 -3.13 -45.76
CA PRO A 21 -32.28 -3.68 -44.51
C PRO A 21 -31.69 -2.85 -43.32
N PRO A 22 -32.48 -2.64 -42.29
CA PRO A 22 -32.04 -1.94 -41.11
C PRO A 22 -30.80 -2.63 -40.56
N PRO A 23 -29.77 -1.84 -40.06
CA PRO A 23 -28.58 -2.43 -39.48
C PRO A 23 -28.98 -3.39 -38.37
N ALA A 24 -28.37 -4.59 -38.36
CA ALA A 24 -28.61 -5.58 -37.33
C ALA A 24 -28.39 -4.97 -35.94
N PRO A 25 -29.19 -5.33 -34.91
CA PRO A 25 -29.03 -4.81 -33.55
C PRO A 25 -27.59 -5.06 -33.11
N VAL A 26 -26.87 -3.99 -32.73
CA VAL A 26 -25.53 -4.12 -32.13
C VAL A 26 -25.76 -4.82 -30.78
N GLU A 27 -25.37 -6.08 -30.68
CA GLU A 27 -25.35 -6.82 -29.42
C GLU A 27 -24.42 -6.09 -28.44
N THR A 28 -24.98 -5.25 -27.59
CA THR A 28 -24.25 -4.62 -26.51
C THR A 28 -23.95 -5.67 -25.46
N THR A 29 -22.68 -6.13 -25.46
CA THR A 29 -22.21 -7.02 -24.40
C THR A 29 -22.46 -6.37 -23.03
N PRO A 30 -23.17 -7.03 -22.11
CA PRO A 30 -23.47 -6.44 -20.79
C PRO A 30 -22.17 -6.05 -20.08
N PRO A 31 -22.16 -4.91 -19.37
CA PRO A 31 -20.95 -4.41 -18.71
C PRO A 31 -20.44 -5.41 -17.69
N LEU A 32 -19.13 -5.61 -17.65
CA LEU A 32 -18.48 -6.53 -16.70
C LEU A 32 -18.78 -6.12 -15.25
N ALA A 33 -19.19 -7.11 -14.44
CA ALA A 33 -19.44 -6.90 -13.03
C ALA A 33 -18.21 -6.29 -12.33
N ARG A 34 -18.40 -5.14 -11.64
CA ARG A 34 -17.38 -4.47 -10.85
C ARG A 34 -17.30 -5.11 -9.47
N LEU A 35 -16.10 -5.44 -9.07
CA LEU A 35 -15.76 -6.00 -7.75
C LEU A 35 -14.82 -5.02 -7.05
N ARG A 36 -14.74 -5.12 -5.72
CA ARG A 36 -13.85 -4.27 -4.91
C ARG A 36 -12.94 -5.12 -4.05
N ILE A 37 -11.70 -4.68 -3.92
CA ILE A 37 -10.73 -5.22 -2.98
C ILE A 37 -10.20 -4.09 -2.11
N ILE A 38 -10.20 -4.30 -0.79
CA ILE A 38 -9.67 -3.36 0.19
C ILE A 38 -8.34 -3.91 0.69
N PHE A 39 -7.30 -3.10 0.57
CA PHE A 39 -6.02 -3.33 1.23
C PHE A 39 -5.90 -2.39 2.41
N PRO A 40 -5.97 -2.88 3.65
CA PRO A 40 -5.71 -2.08 4.85
C PRO A 40 -4.30 -1.48 4.86
N GLU A 41 -4.15 -0.35 5.55
CA GLU A 41 -2.84 0.21 5.87
C GLU A 41 -2.04 -0.79 6.71
N GLY A 42 -0.72 -0.79 6.56
CA GLY A 42 0.16 -1.69 7.28
C GLY A 42 0.24 -3.13 6.74
N PHE A 43 -0.53 -3.48 5.69
CA PHE A 43 -0.37 -4.80 5.06
C PHE A 43 0.98 -4.90 4.35
N THR A 44 1.64 -6.05 4.54
CA THR A 44 2.78 -6.45 3.72
C THR A 44 2.32 -6.90 2.32
N ARG A 45 3.24 -6.96 1.39
CA ARG A 45 2.98 -7.52 0.04
C ARG A 45 2.43 -8.95 0.10
N ARG A 46 2.83 -9.74 1.11
CA ARG A 46 2.32 -11.11 1.33
C ARG A 46 0.86 -11.07 1.80
N GLU A 47 0.55 -10.29 2.82
CA GLU A 47 -0.82 -10.13 3.32
C GLU A 47 -1.76 -9.57 2.24
N MET A 48 -1.25 -8.70 1.36
CA MET A 48 -2.00 -8.24 0.18
C MET A 48 -2.29 -9.38 -0.80
N ALA A 49 -1.33 -10.29 -1.02
CA ALA A 49 -1.57 -11.46 -1.86
C ALA A 49 -2.60 -12.43 -1.26
N GLU A 50 -2.55 -12.64 0.04
CA GLU A 50 -3.56 -13.42 0.78
C GLU A 50 -4.94 -12.78 0.67
N ARG A 51 -5.03 -11.45 0.78
CA ARG A 51 -6.26 -10.70 0.56
C ARG A 51 -6.81 -10.89 -0.87
N VAL A 52 -5.95 -10.91 -1.89
CA VAL A 52 -6.36 -11.23 -3.27
C VAL A 52 -6.99 -12.62 -3.34
N GLY A 53 -6.42 -13.60 -2.64
CA GLY A 53 -6.97 -14.95 -2.54
C GLY A 53 -8.35 -14.97 -1.91
N ALA A 54 -8.49 -14.36 -0.74
CA ALA A 54 -9.75 -14.31 -0.01
C ALA A 54 -10.87 -13.62 -0.83
N VAL A 55 -10.58 -12.50 -1.48
CA VAL A 55 -11.55 -11.79 -2.32
C VAL A 55 -11.90 -12.59 -3.58
N ARG A 56 -10.94 -13.30 -4.17
CA ARG A 56 -11.17 -14.21 -5.30
C ARG A 56 -12.15 -15.34 -4.93
N GLU A 57 -11.94 -15.97 -3.78
CA GLU A 57 -12.85 -17.00 -3.25
C GLU A 57 -14.29 -16.48 -3.05
N ILE A 58 -14.42 -15.28 -2.47
CA ILE A 58 -15.73 -14.61 -2.29
C ILE A 58 -16.39 -14.36 -3.66
N ALA A 59 -15.62 -13.87 -4.65
CA ALA A 59 -16.13 -13.60 -5.99
C ALA A 59 -16.66 -14.88 -6.67
N ILE A 60 -15.93 -15.98 -6.55
CA ILE A 60 -16.33 -17.28 -7.11
C ILE A 60 -17.59 -17.79 -6.41
N ARG A 61 -17.58 -17.86 -5.07
CA ARG A 61 -18.69 -18.47 -4.31
C ARG A 61 -19.96 -17.62 -4.27
N LYS A 62 -19.82 -16.27 -4.14
CA LYS A 62 -20.96 -15.37 -3.91
C LYS A 62 -21.44 -14.66 -5.17
N ARG A 63 -20.61 -14.54 -6.22
CA ARG A 63 -20.90 -13.78 -7.43
C ARG A 63 -20.81 -14.61 -8.71
N MET A 64 -20.44 -15.88 -8.61
CA MET A 64 -20.24 -16.80 -9.75
C MET A 64 -19.27 -16.21 -10.79
N VAL A 65 -18.29 -15.43 -10.32
CA VAL A 65 -17.29 -14.75 -11.16
C VAL A 65 -15.92 -15.30 -10.81
N THR A 66 -15.18 -15.79 -11.81
CA THR A 66 -13.80 -16.25 -11.64
C THR A 66 -12.82 -15.15 -12.09
N PRO A 67 -12.23 -14.35 -11.16
CA PRO A 67 -11.28 -13.32 -11.52
C PRO A 67 -9.95 -13.91 -12.00
N ARG A 68 -9.27 -13.20 -12.92
CA ARG A 68 -7.88 -13.48 -13.32
C ARG A 68 -6.87 -13.16 -12.22
N LEU A 69 -7.26 -12.34 -11.24
CA LEU A 69 -6.44 -12.04 -10.06
C LEU A 69 -6.21 -13.30 -9.22
N THR A 70 -4.95 -13.66 -9.00
CA THR A 70 -4.55 -14.77 -8.13
C THR A 70 -3.45 -14.30 -7.16
N PRO A 71 -3.31 -14.91 -5.97
CA PRO A 71 -2.23 -14.60 -5.03
C PRO A 71 -0.84 -14.69 -5.65
N SER A 72 -0.56 -15.79 -6.34
CA SER A 72 0.73 -16.02 -7.00
C SER A 72 0.99 -15.03 -8.14
N GLY A 73 -0.05 -14.70 -8.92
CA GLY A 73 0.02 -13.67 -9.97
C GLY A 73 0.35 -12.31 -9.38
N TYR A 74 -0.29 -11.94 -8.28
CA TYR A 74 -0.05 -10.68 -7.58
C TYR A 74 1.39 -10.61 -7.02
N LEU A 75 1.89 -11.69 -6.39
CA LEU A 75 3.28 -11.76 -5.91
C LEU A 75 4.29 -11.63 -7.05
N ARG A 76 4.05 -12.27 -8.20
CA ARG A 76 4.93 -12.12 -9.37
C ARG A 76 4.90 -10.70 -9.93
N ALA A 77 3.71 -10.14 -10.12
CA ALA A 77 3.54 -8.78 -10.66
C ALA A 77 4.18 -7.73 -9.75
N SER A 78 3.90 -7.80 -8.44
CA SER A 78 4.50 -6.88 -7.46
C SER A 78 6.00 -7.06 -7.34
N GLY A 79 6.53 -8.28 -7.42
CA GLY A 79 7.97 -8.54 -7.38
C GLY A 79 8.76 -7.97 -8.57
N ARG A 80 8.07 -7.68 -9.70
CA ARG A 80 8.66 -7.04 -10.90
C ARG A 80 8.37 -5.54 -10.99
N ALA A 81 7.62 -5.02 -10.03
CA ALA A 81 7.21 -3.63 -10.02
C ALA A 81 8.40 -2.68 -9.76
N THR A 82 8.48 -1.63 -10.54
CA THR A 82 9.52 -0.59 -10.41
C THR A 82 8.92 0.62 -9.71
N PRO A 83 9.53 1.11 -8.60
CA PRO A 83 9.06 2.29 -7.90
C PRO A 83 9.27 3.58 -8.71
N PRO A 84 8.70 4.71 -8.25
CA PRO A 84 8.97 6.02 -8.83
C PRO A 84 10.46 6.35 -8.90
N ALA A 85 10.84 7.26 -9.82
CA ALA A 85 12.24 7.52 -10.16
C ALA A 85 13.10 7.97 -8.98
N GLU A 86 12.52 8.78 -8.07
CA GLU A 86 13.18 9.32 -6.89
C GLU A 86 13.63 8.26 -5.87
N PHE A 87 13.08 7.04 -5.95
CA PHE A 87 13.45 5.93 -5.07
C PHE A 87 14.45 4.96 -5.68
N ARG A 88 14.70 5.03 -7.00
CA ARG A 88 15.41 3.98 -7.75
C ARG A 88 16.83 3.74 -7.25
N LYS A 89 17.53 4.79 -6.78
CA LYS A 89 18.91 4.67 -6.29
C LYS A 89 18.98 3.71 -5.10
N ASP A 90 18.14 3.91 -4.10
CA ASP A 90 18.17 3.10 -2.87
C ASP A 90 17.45 1.76 -3.09
N TRP A 91 16.34 1.76 -3.84
CA TRP A 91 15.60 0.56 -4.21
C TRP A 91 16.44 -0.46 -4.99
N SER A 92 17.37 -0.02 -5.85
CA SER A 92 18.21 -0.91 -6.66
C SER A 92 19.01 -1.91 -5.82
N ARG A 93 19.27 -1.61 -4.55
CA ARG A 93 19.99 -2.47 -3.60
C ARG A 93 19.16 -3.65 -3.09
N THR A 94 17.86 -3.49 -3.02
CA THR A 94 16.96 -4.49 -2.39
C THR A 94 15.94 -5.08 -3.36
N ARG A 95 15.56 -4.32 -4.40
CA ARG A 95 14.53 -4.63 -5.40
C ARG A 95 13.17 -5.02 -4.79
N SER A 96 12.90 -4.54 -3.57
CA SER A 96 11.63 -4.79 -2.89
C SER A 96 10.57 -3.77 -3.30
N SER A 97 9.36 -4.23 -3.61
CA SER A 97 8.21 -3.36 -3.81
C SER A 97 7.43 -3.07 -2.51
N GLU A 98 7.91 -3.59 -1.37
CA GLU A 98 7.33 -3.27 -0.08
C GLU A 98 7.37 -1.76 0.19
N GLY A 99 6.29 -1.23 0.73
CA GLY A 99 6.11 0.20 0.97
C GLY A 99 5.50 0.99 -0.19
N PHE A 100 5.54 0.47 -1.43
CA PHE A 100 5.07 1.17 -2.63
C PHE A 100 3.67 0.76 -3.11
N LEU A 101 3.12 -0.32 -2.57
CA LEU A 101 1.80 -0.84 -2.95
C LEU A 101 0.74 -0.14 -2.10
N PHE A 102 0.31 1.06 -2.52
CA PHE A 102 -0.49 1.94 -1.66
C PHE A 102 -1.77 1.26 -1.17
N PRO A 103 -2.03 1.27 0.17
CA PRO A 103 -3.24 0.70 0.75
C PRO A 103 -4.46 1.57 0.42
N ALA A 104 -5.48 0.96 -0.18
CA ALA A 104 -6.73 1.62 -0.55
C ALA A 104 -7.77 0.59 -1.00
N THR A 105 -8.94 1.08 -1.38
CA THR A 105 -9.96 0.29 -2.10
C THR A 105 -9.71 0.41 -3.61
N TYR A 106 -9.63 -0.74 -4.28
CA TYR A 106 -9.47 -0.83 -5.73
C TYR A 106 -10.65 -1.54 -6.36
N GLU A 107 -11.13 -1.01 -7.48
CA GLU A 107 -12.12 -1.70 -8.30
C GLU A 107 -11.39 -2.61 -9.32
N PHE A 108 -12.00 -3.76 -9.57
CA PHE A 108 -11.52 -4.70 -10.57
C PHE A 108 -12.69 -5.48 -11.19
N THR A 109 -12.43 -6.15 -12.31
CA THR A 109 -13.38 -7.03 -12.99
C THR A 109 -12.78 -8.43 -13.14
N LYS A 110 -13.55 -9.39 -13.66
CA LYS A 110 -13.04 -10.73 -13.91
C LYS A 110 -11.80 -10.76 -14.82
N VAL A 111 -11.64 -9.77 -15.70
CA VAL A 111 -10.52 -9.70 -16.66
C VAL A 111 -9.33 -8.87 -16.16
N THR A 112 -9.44 -8.20 -15.02
CA THR A 112 -8.35 -7.39 -14.47
C THR A 112 -7.15 -8.28 -14.15
N SER A 113 -5.99 -7.95 -14.72
CA SER A 113 -4.75 -8.69 -14.48
C SER A 113 -4.06 -8.24 -13.18
N PRO A 114 -3.23 -9.10 -12.56
CA PRO A 114 -2.40 -8.73 -11.41
C PRO A 114 -1.51 -7.50 -11.67
N GLU A 115 -0.94 -7.40 -12.87
CA GLU A 115 -0.07 -6.29 -13.27
C GLU A 115 -0.84 -4.97 -13.34
N ARG A 116 -2.11 -5.00 -13.75
CA ARG A 116 -2.98 -3.82 -13.75
C ARG A 116 -3.22 -3.34 -12.33
N LEU A 117 -3.60 -4.22 -11.40
CA LEU A 117 -3.83 -3.88 -10.00
C LEU A 117 -2.57 -3.28 -9.36
N VAL A 118 -1.40 -3.89 -9.57
CA VAL A 118 -0.12 -3.38 -9.07
C VAL A 118 0.21 -2.02 -9.66
N ARG A 119 -0.01 -1.80 -10.96
CA ARG A 119 0.17 -0.47 -11.57
C ARG A 119 -0.73 0.59 -10.95
N ASP A 120 -1.99 0.23 -10.65
CA ASP A 120 -2.95 1.15 -10.03
C ASP A 120 -2.51 1.50 -8.60
N GLN A 121 -1.99 0.54 -7.81
CA GLN A 121 -1.39 0.77 -6.48
C GLN A 121 -0.18 1.71 -6.55
N LEU A 122 0.74 1.47 -7.48
CA LEU A 122 1.91 2.34 -7.68
C LEU A 122 1.53 3.75 -8.17
N ALA A 123 0.52 3.86 -9.03
CA ALA A 123 0.01 5.15 -9.49
C ALA A 123 -0.63 5.93 -8.34
N PHE A 124 -1.36 5.23 -7.46
CA PHE A 124 -1.95 5.83 -6.27
C PHE A 124 -0.86 6.28 -5.28
N PHE A 125 0.15 5.44 -5.03
CA PHE A 125 1.32 5.80 -4.24
C PHE A 125 1.97 7.09 -4.74
N ARG A 126 2.29 7.17 -6.05
CA ARG A 126 2.89 8.37 -6.66
C ARG A 126 2.06 9.62 -6.45
N ARG A 127 0.74 9.52 -6.57
CA ARG A 127 -0.18 10.63 -6.37
C ARG A 127 -0.15 11.13 -4.92
N GLN A 128 -0.20 10.22 -3.95
CA GLN A 128 -0.15 10.56 -2.53
C GLN A 128 1.21 11.11 -2.12
N TRP A 129 2.29 10.49 -2.58
CA TRP A 129 3.66 10.89 -2.28
C TRP A 129 3.98 12.33 -2.71
N ARG A 130 3.44 12.80 -3.82
CA ARG A 130 3.64 14.19 -4.29
C ARG A 130 3.14 15.25 -3.31
N SER A 131 2.25 14.91 -2.39
CA SER A 131 1.74 15.82 -1.34
C SER A 131 2.61 15.86 -0.09
N VAL A 132 3.71 15.09 -0.05
CA VAL A 132 4.55 14.94 1.14
C VAL A 132 5.71 15.96 1.10
N ASP A 133 5.80 16.79 2.14
CA ASP A 133 6.92 17.71 2.30
C ASP A 133 8.11 17.01 2.96
N LEU A 134 9.18 16.84 2.19
CA LEU A 134 10.39 16.17 2.63
C LEU A 134 11.48 17.10 3.16
N ARG A 135 11.25 18.41 3.26
CA ARG A 135 12.29 19.39 3.63
C ARG A 135 12.92 19.07 4.98
N TYR A 136 12.11 18.71 5.98
CA TYR A 136 12.63 18.34 7.30
C TYR A 136 13.48 17.06 7.23
N ALA A 137 12.98 16.00 6.62
CA ALA A 137 13.74 14.74 6.49
C ALA A 137 15.07 14.95 5.76
N ARG A 138 15.08 15.69 4.66
CA ARG A 138 16.29 16.06 3.92
C ARG A 138 17.27 16.85 4.77
N SER A 139 16.80 17.77 5.65
CA SER A 139 17.68 18.50 6.59
C SER A 139 18.34 17.59 7.63
N LYS A 140 17.86 16.36 7.75
CA LYS A 140 18.44 15.29 8.61
C LYS A 140 19.19 14.23 7.78
N ASN A 141 19.53 14.53 6.53
CA ASN A 141 20.21 13.63 5.59
C ASN A 141 19.46 12.33 5.28
N LEU A 142 18.13 12.32 5.42
CA LEU A 142 17.31 11.17 5.07
C LEU A 142 16.83 11.27 3.62
N THR A 143 16.92 10.14 2.91
CA THR A 143 16.42 9.99 1.54
C THR A 143 14.90 9.79 1.53
N PRO A 144 14.22 9.95 0.38
CA PRO A 144 12.81 9.54 0.23
C PRO A 144 12.56 8.09 0.65
N TYR A 145 13.53 7.20 0.41
CA TYR A 145 13.40 5.78 0.76
C TYR A 145 13.49 5.56 2.28
N ASP A 146 14.36 6.29 2.96
CA ASP A 146 14.45 6.27 4.42
C ASP A 146 13.15 6.72 5.07
N VAL A 147 12.52 7.78 4.54
CA VAL A 147 11.21 8.24 5.00
C VAL A 147 10.14 7.16 4.81
N LEU A 148 10.16 6.42 3.71
CA LEU A 148 9.22 5.33 3.47
C LEU A 148 9.46 4.15 4.43
N ILE A 149 10.71 3.82 4.72
CA ILE A 149 11.08 2.82 5.73
C ILE A 149 10.54 3.22 7.10
N ILE A 150 10.80 4.46 7.54
CA ILE A 150 10.32 5.00 8.82
C ILE A 150 8.78 4.97 8.86
N ALA A 151 8.11 5.39 7.78
CA ALA A 151 6.65 5.35 7.69
C ALA A 151 6.08 3.95 7.90
N SER A 152 6.74 2.93 7.32
CA SER A 152 6.30 1.53 7.46
C SER A 152 6.44 0.99 8.89
N MET A 153 7.41 1.49 9.64
CA MET A 153 7.58 1.17 11.07
C MET A 153 6.51 1.88 11.91
N ILE A 154 6.31 3.18 11.70
CA ILE A 154 5.25 3.96 12.38
C ILE A 154 3.88 3.29 12.17
N GLU A 155 3.59 2.85 10.95
CA GLU A 155 2.33 2.17 10.62
C GLU A 155 2.10 0.89 11.41
N LYS A 156 3.16 0.16 11.72
CA LYS A 156 3.09 -1.10 12.48
C LYS A 156 3.08 -0.90 14.00
N GLU A 157 3.56 0.24 14.49
CA GLU A 157 3.64 0.55 15.92
C GLU A 157 2.43 1.33 16.45
N THR A 158 1.77 2.12 15.60
CA THR A 158 0.81 3.12 16.07
C THR A 158 -0.63 2.70 15.85
N VAL A 159 -1.40 2.60 16.93
CA VAL A 159 -2.86 2.46 16.89
C VAL A 159 -3.52 3.84 16.99
N ALA A 160 -3.10 4.67 17.97
CA ALA A 160 -3.58 6.04 18.17
C ALA A 160 -3.01 6.99 17.08
N PRO A 161 -3.86 7.62 16.24
CA PRO A 161 -3.40 8.45 15.11
C PRO A 161 -2.50 9.62 15.52
N GLU A 162 -2.75 10.22 16.67
CA GLU A 162 -2.02 11.38 17.21
C GLU A 162 -0.59 11.04 17.62
N GLU A 163 -0.29 9.78 17.91
CA GLU A 163 1.03 9.33 18.34
C GLU A 163 2.02 9.10 17.18
N ARG A 164 1.55 9.06 15.91
CA ARG A 164 2.43 8.80 14.76
C ARG A 164 3.65 9.71 14.71
N ARG A 165 3.47 11.00 15.02
CA ARG A 165 4.57 11.96 15.00
C ARG A 165 5.49 11.82 16.22
N LEU A 166 4.99 11.32 17.36
CA LEU A 166 5.79 11.01 18.55
C LEU A 166 6.67 9.77 18.30
N VAL A 167 6.10 8.69 17.77
CA VAL A 167 6.86 7.50 17.35
C VAL A 167 7.92 7.86 16.31
N SER A 168 7.57 8.72 15.34
CA SER A 168 8.52 9.26 14.38
C SER A 168 9.68 9.99 15.07
N ALA A 169 9.39 10.83 16.07
CA ALA A 169 10.42 11.57 16.81
C ALA A 169 11.38 10.63 17.53
N VAL A 170 10.89 9.57 18.18
CA VAL A 170 11.74 8.56 18.82
C VAL A 170 12.66 7.90 17.80
N ILE A 171 12.16 7.51 16.63
CA ILE A 171 12.99 6.91 15.57
C ILE A 171 14.10 7.89 15.14
N TYR A 172 13.77 9.14 14.86
CA TYR A 172 14.74 10.16 14.46
C TYR A 172 15.80 10.43 15.54
N ASN A 173 15.37 10.52 16.82
CA ASN A 173 16.27 10.77 17.94
C ASN A 173 17.23 9.60 18.17
N ARG A 174 16.74 8.35 18.08
CA ARG A 174 17.58 7.15 18.18
C ARG A 174 18.56 7.06 17.02
N LEU A 175 18.14 7.32 15.78
CA LEU A 175 19.04 7.37 14.63
C LEU A 175 20.16 8.40 14.82
N ARG A 176 19.80 9.62 15.28
CA ARG A 176 20.78 10.68 15.56
C ARG A 176 21.79 10.30 16.64
N ASN A 177 21.35 9.56 17.63
CA ASN A 177 22.18 9.15 18.77
C ASN A 177 22.91 7.81 18.55
N GLY A 178 22.80 7.20 17.34
CA GLY A 178 23.40 5.91 17.05
C GLY A 178 22.82 4.76 17.89
N MET A 179 21.58 4.88 18.34
CA MET A 179 20.90 3.85 19.15
C MET A 179 20.19 2.83 18.27
N PRO A 180 20.13 1.54 18.69
CA PRO A 180 19.24 0.55 18.09
C PRO A 180 17.78 1.03 18.16
N LEU A 181 16.99 0.80 17.09
CA LEU A 181 15.60 1.27 17.06
C LEU A 181 14.68 0.49 18.00
N GLY A 182 14.95 -0.80 18.23
CA GLY A 182 14.21 -1.64 19.16
C GLY A 182 12.74 -1.87 18.77
N ILE A 183 12.44 -1.87 17.48
CA ILE A 183 11.08 -2.01 16.93
C ILE A 183 10.82 -3.48 16.58
N ASP A 184 9.97 -4.15 17.34
CA ASP A 184 9.67 -5.57 17.21
C ASP A 184 9.02 -5.93 15.87
N ALA A 185 8.26 -5.00 15.28
CA ALA A 185 7.66 -5.18 13.97
C ALA A 185 8.71 -5.45 12.87
N THR A 186 9.93 -4.92 13.00
CA THR A 186 11.01 -5.18 12.04
C THR A 186 11.49 -6.63 12.12
N ILE A 187 11.62 -7.16 13.33
CA ILE A 187 12.02 -8.56 13.58
C ILE A 187 10.94 -9.50 13.04
N ARG A 188 9.70 -9.21 13.38
CA ARG A 188 8.52 -9.95 12.92
C ARG A 188 8.48 -10.05 11.39
N TYR A 189 8.70 -8.93 10.70
CA TYR A 189 8.77 -8.90 9.24
C TYR A 189 9.93 -9.75 8.70
N GLY A 190 11.14 -9.56 9.24
CA GLY A 190 12.33 -10.28 8.79
C GLY A 190 12.27 -11.79 9.01
N ARG A 191 11.58 -12.23 10.05
CA ARG A 191 11.38 -13.66 10.42
C ARG A 191 10.11 -14.25 9.82
N ASN A 192 9.27 -13.46 9.16
CA ASN A 192 7.94 -13.84 8.69
C ASN A 192 7.02 -14.39 9.79
N VAL A 193 7.10 -13.85 11.00
CA VAL A 193 6.20 -14.21 12.10
C VAL A 193 4.86 -13.50 11.90
N PRO A 194 3.74 -14.25 11.81
CA PRO A 194 2.40 -13.63 11.67
C PRO A 194 2.09 -12.68 12.82
N GLY A 195 1.27 -11.66 12.56
CA GLY A 195 0.84 -10.71 13.60
C GLY A 195 0.05 -11.35 14.75
N THR A 196 -0.52 -12.54 14.52
CA THR A 196 -1.29 -13.33 15.49
C THR A 196 -0.42 -14.16 16.44
N GLU A 197 0.87 -14.31 16.15
CA GLU A 197 1.79 -15.10 16.95
C GLU A 197 2.70 -14.19 17.78
N SER A 198 3.12 -14.60 18.97
CA SER A 198 4.11 -13.88 19.76
C SER A 198 5.52 -14.11 19.25
N LEU A 199 6.38 -13.07 19.35
CA LEU A 199 7.83 -13.26 19.16
C LEU A 199 8.40 -14.09 20.31
N LYS A 200 9.23 -15.06 19.97
CA LYS A 200 9.98 -15.86 20.95
C LYS A 200 11.26 -15.11 21.36
N ALA A 201 11.81 -15.41 22.54
CA ALA A 201 13.09 -14.86 22.95
C ALA A 201 14.19 -15.09 21.92
N SER A 202 14.24 -16.28 21.31
CA SER A 202 15.18 -16.63 20.25
C SER A 202 15.03 -15.74 19.00
N ASP A 203 13.83 -15.22 18.70
CA ASP A 203 13.65 -14.32 17.56
C ASP A 203 14.28 -12.95 17.85
N LEU A 204 14.24 -12.49 19.11
CA LEU A 204 14.83 -11.23 19.54
C LEU A 204 16.37 -11.26 19.54
N GLU A 205 16.95 -12.44 19.82
CA GLU A 205 18.40 -12.66 19.90
C GLU A 205 19.03 -13.06 18.56
N THR A 206 18.24 -13.52 17.60
CA THR A 206 18.76 -13.93 16.29
C THR A 206 19.25 -12.74 15.50
N ASP A 207 20.54 -12.76 15.11
CA ASP A 207 21.06 -11.73 14.20
C ASP A 207 20.39 -11.81 12.83
N GLY A 208 20.05 -10.63 12.31
CA GLY A 208 19.39 -10.50 11.02
C GLY A 208 19.28 -9.04 10.60
N ARG A 209 19.23 -8.79 9.30
CA ARG A 209 19.20 -7.45 8.71
C ARG A 209 18.00 -6.60 9.16
N TYR A 210 16.96 -7.24 9.69
CA TYR A 210 15.75 -6.60 10.22
C TYR A 210 15.70 -6.61 11.76
N ASN A 211 16.71 -7.15 12.46
CA ASN A 211 16.73 -7.08 13.91
C ASN A 211 17.22 -5.72 14.38
N SER A 212 16.28 -4.80 14.54
CA SER A 212 16.55 -3.43 15.01
C SER A 212 16.85 -3.33 16.51
N ARG A 213 16.84 -4.44 17.26
CA ARG A 213 17.36 -4.50 18.65
C ARG A 213 18.88 -4.67 18.69
N LEU A 214 19.42 -5.42 17.73
CA LEU A 214 20.85 -5.73 17.65
C LEU A 214 21.60 -4.81 16.68
N ARG A 215 20.90 -4.26 15.69
CA ARG A 215 21.51 -3.44 14.64
C ARG A 215 21.07 -2.00 14.71
N VAL A 216 22.02 -1.12 14.60
CA VAL A 216 21.82 0.33 14.52
C VAL A 216 21.37 0.72 13.11
N GLY A 217 20.59 1.79 13.00
CA GLY A 217 20.12 2.31 11.72
C GLY A 217 18.80 1.71 11.24
N LEU A 218 18.42 2.06 10.02
CA LEU A 218 17.17 1.62 9.41
C LEU A 218 17.29 0.19 8.87
N PRO A 219 16.20 -0.59 8.89
CA PRO A 219 16.15 -1.85 8.17
C PRO A 219 16.33 -1.63 6.66
N PRO A 220 16.71 -2.67 5.90
CA PRO A 220 17.06 -2.50 4.47
C PRO A 220 15.88 -2.14 3.57
N THR A 221 14.64 -2.41 4.00
CA THR A 221 13.42 -2.09 3.24
C THR A 221 12.31 -1.64 4.17
N PRO A 222 11.24 -1.01 3.64
CA PRO A 222 9.97 -0.94 4.35
C PRO A 222 9.52 -2.34 4.81
N ILE A 223 8.80 -2.39 5.91
CA ILE A 223 8.29 -3.63 6.53
C ILE A 223 6.78 -3.81 6.36
N SER A 224 6.14 -2.85 5.71
CA SER A 224 4.72 -2.85 5.38
C SER A 224 4.43 -1.77 4.33
N ASN A 225 3.19 -1.70 3.85
CA ASN A 225 2.73 -0.61 2.98
C ASN A 225 1.96 0.41 3.83
N PRO A 226 2.58 1.58 4.13
CA PRO A 226 2.00 2.57 5.03
C PRO A 226 0.93 3.42 4.35
N GLY A 227 0.00 3.95 5.16
CA GLY A 227 -0.93 4.98 4.77
C GLY A 227 -0.27 6.37 4.71
N LEU A 228 -1.00 7.33 4.13
CA LEU A 228 -0.49 8.70 3.96
C LEU A 228 -0.19 9.39 5.30
N ALA A 229 -0.96 9.09 6.34
CA ALA A 229 -0.76 9.68 7.67
C ALA A 229 0.61 9.30 8.25
N SER A 230 1.00 8.03 8.18
CA SER A 230 2.31 7.55 8.63
C SER A 230 3.45 8.08 7.75
N ILE A 231 3.24 8.22 6.43
CA ILE A 231 4.22 8.84 5.53
C ILE A 231 4.46 10.31 5.90
N ARG A 232 3.40 11.07 6.17
CA ARG A 232 3.52 12.46 6.61
C ARG A 232 4.19 12.61 7.98
N ALA A 233 3.87 11.71 8.91
CA ALA A 233 4.52 11.68 10.23
C ALA A 233 6.01 11.36 10.11
N ALA A 234 6.39 10.41 9.26
CA ALA A 234 7.78 10.09 8.96
C ALA A 234 8.52 11.25 8.33
N ALA A 235 7.88 12.01 7.43
CA ALA A 235 8.48 13.18 6.80
C ALA A 235 8.66 14.38 7.76
N ARG A 236 7.83 14.48 8.81
CA ARG A 236 7.86 15.57 9.78
C ARG A 236 7.48 15.09 11.18
N PRO A 237 8.44 14.59 11.96
CA PRO A 237 8.24 14.14 13.34
C PRO A 237 7.75 15.27 14.26
N ALA A 238 7.36 14.93 15.49
CA ALA A 238 7.14 15.91 16.55
C ALA A 238 8.47 16.52 17.01
N GLY A 239 8.43 17.76 17.49
CA GLY A 239 9.60 18.48 18.03
C GLY A 239 9.84 18.15 19.49
N VAL A 240 10.10 16.88 19.81
CA VAL A 240 10.34 16.37 21.17
C VAL A 240 11.62 15.55 21.18
N ASP A 241 12.21 15.36 22.36
CA ASP A 241 13.48 14.66 22.56
C ASP A 241 13.31 13.22 23.09
N TYR A 242 12.11 12.67 23.02
CA TYR A 242 11.82 11.30 23.48
C TYR A 242 12.72 10.27 22.79
N LEU A 243 13.19 9.31 23.59
CA LEU A 243 14.04 8.20 23.15
C LEU A 243 13.35 6.84 23.33
N PHE A 244 12.33 6.78 24.18
CA PHE A 244 11.66 5.55 24.57
C PHE A 244 10.15 5.70 24.50
N PHE A 245 9.48 4.61 24.16
CA PHE A 245 8.04 4.48 24.32
C PHE A 245 7.68 3.05 24.72
N VAL A 246 6.64 2.90 25.52
CA VAL A 246 6.08 1.62 25.95
C VAL A 246 4.57 1.66 25.84
N ARG A 247 3.96 0.59 25.34
CA ARG A 247 2.50 0.49 25.22
C ARG A 247 1.84 0.50 26.58
N LYS A 248 0.79 1.31 26.74
CA LYS A 248 -0.03 1.34 27.95
C LYS A 248 -0.93 0.11 28.05
N PRO A 249 -1.49 -0.20 29.24
CA PRO A 249 -2.40 -1.32 29.44
C PRO A 249 -3.69 -1.25 28.62
N ASP A 250 -4.07 -0.06 28.13
CA ASP A 250 -5.24 0.11 27.24
C ASP A 250 -5.04 -0.51 25.85
N GLY A 251 -3.81 -0.90 25.53
CA GLY A 251 -3.46 -1.51 24.24
C GLY A 251 -3.48 -0.56 23.04
N VAL A 252 -3.78 0.72 23.24
CA VAL A 252 -3.97 1.75 22.19
C VAL A 252 -2.86 2.80 22.25
N HIS A 253 -2.62 3.37 23.43
CA HIS A 253 -1.69 4.47 23.63
C HIS A 253 -0.33 4.01 24.14
N HIS A 254 0.66 4.90 24.04
CA HIS A 254 2.00 4.70 24.58
C HIS A 254 2.32 5.77 25.63
N PHE A 255 3.22 5.42 26.53
CA PHE A 255 3.95 6.37 27.35
C PHE A 255 5.26 6.70 26.64
N PHE A 256 5.60 7.97 26.53
CA PHE A 256 6.81 8.45 25.85
C PHE A 256 7.71 9.17 26.87
N THR A 257 9.02 8.95 26.79
CA THR A 257 10.00 9.61 27.66
C THR A 257 11.38 9.71 26.99
N ALA A 258 12.19 10.66 27.44
CA ALA A 258 13.62 10.74 27.15
C ALA A 258 14.45 9.96 28.19
N SER A 259 13.87 9.62 29.36
CA SER A 259 14.54 8.96 30.49
C SER A 259 14.45 7.44 30.37
N GLU A 260 15.60 6.78 30.36
CA GLU A 260 15.68 5.32 30.37
C GLU A 260 15.13 4.72 31.68
N SER A 261 15.41 5.37 32.82
CA SER A 261 14.89 4.92 34.13
C SER A 261 13.35 4.96 34.18
N GLU A 262 12.74 6.06 33.70
CA GLU A 262 11.27 6.16 33.63
C GLU A 262 10.69 5.09 32.67
N PHE A 263 11.36 4.83 31.54
CA PHE A 263 10.93 3.80 30.61
C PHE A 263 10.89 2.42 31.29
N PHE A 264 11.96 2.02 32.00
CA PHE A 264 11.97 0.75 32.71
C PHE A 264 10.96 0.69 33.85
N GLN A 265 10.79 1.77 34.61
CA GLN A 265 9.75 1.87 35.60
C GLN A 265 8.35 1.64 35.02
N LYS A 266 8.01 2.34 33.94
CA LYS A 266 6.72 2.21 33.26
C LYS A 266 6.55 0.84 32.57
N LYS A 267 7.60 0.28 32.03
CA LYS A 267 7.60 -1.07 31.48
C LYS A 267 7.23 -2.11 32.57
N CYS A 268 7.81 -1.99 33.76
CA CYS A 268 7.50 -2.83 34.90
C CYS A 268 6.05 -2.62 35.36
N GLU A 269 5.63 -1.34 35.56
CA GLU A 269 4.27 -0.98 35.97
C GLU A 269 3.20 -1.52 35.00
N TYR A 270 3.47 -1.55 33.69
CA TYR A 270 2.55 -2.04 32.67
C TYR A 270 2.64 -3.56 32.42
N GLY A 271 3.49 -4.30 33.15
CA GLY A 271 3.56 -5.76 33.09
C GLY A 271 4.44 -6.33 31.96
N PHE A 272 5.32 -5.52 31.38
CA PHE A 272 6.25 -5.97 30.32
C PHE A 272 7.62 -6.48 30.84
N GLY A 273 7.73 -6.75 32.15
CA GLY A 273 8.95 -7.21 32.79
C GLY A 273 9.79 -6.08 33.38
N CYS A 274 10.43 -6.36 34.53
CA CYS A 274 11.14 -5.37 35.35
C CYS A 274 12.66 -5.36 35.16
N GLY A 275 13.20 -5.95 34.11
CA GLY A 275 14.65 -6.00 33.91
C GLY A 275 15.01 -6.19 32.48
#